data_d4ee937c7942e4fbcdcdcee84f2871e6
#
_entry.id   d4ee937c7942e4fbcdcdcee84f2871e6
#
_cell.length_a   1.000
_cell.length_b   1.000
_cell.length_c   1.000
_cell.angle_alpha   90.00
_cell.angle_beta   90.00
_cell.angle_gamma   90.00
#
_symmetry.space_group_name_H-M   'P 1'
#
loop_
_entity.id
_entity.type
_entity.pdbx_description
1 polymer ?
#
loop_
_entity_poly.entity_id
_entity_poly.type
_entity_poly.pdbx_seq_one_letter_code
_entity_poly.pdbx_strand_id
1 'polypeptide(L)'
;MCVCGNKQEFSECCEPIITKKHSPRTPEALMRSRYSAYVTANGAYLVYSAAKANRYANDIALIEEFSNSVEWLKLDVLKIIDNQVEFKAYYRDKEGIQILHERSNFIQEEEEWKYSEGELFNAKVERNEPCPCGSGKKYKKCCA
;
A
#
# COMPACT_ATOMS: atom_id res chain seq x y z
N MET A 1 -9.40 13.81 0.56
CA MET A 1 -9.33 12.35 0.85
C MET A 1 -7.89 11.87 0.73
N CYS A 2 -7.43 11.10 1.68
CA CYS A 2 -6.06 10.58 1.64
C CYS A 2 -5.90 9.58 0.49
N VAL A 3 -4.71 9.51 -0.10
CA VAL A 3 -4.41 8.54 -1.18
C VAL A 3 -4.63 7.09 -0.73
N CYS A 4 -4.59 6.82 0.58
CA CYS A 4 -4.84 5.48 1.11
C CYS A 4 -6.31 5.05 1.07
N GLY A 5 -7.21 5.95 0.69
CA GLY A 5 -8.64 5.69 0.60
C GLY A 5 -9.47 6.15 1.79
N ASN A 6 -8.84 6.59 2.88
CA ASN A 6 -9.58 7.15 4.00
C ASN A 6 -10.15 8.52 3.67
N LYS A 7 -11.26 8.87 4.32
CA LYS A 7 -11.94 10.14 4.07
C LYS A 7 -11.19 11.35 4.57
N GLN A 8 -10.26 11.18 5.50
CA GLN A 8 -9.44 12.27 6.02
C GLN A 8 -8.45 12.77 4.97
N GLU A 9 -8.01 14.03 5.10
CA GLU A 9 -6.95 14.53 4.25
C GLU A 9 -5.62 13.87 4.58
N PHE A 10 -4.74 13.80 3.58
CA PHE A 10 -3.42 13.18 3.76
C PHE A 10 -2.68 13.79 4.97
N SER A 11 -2.75 15.10 5.12
CA SER A 11 -2.09 15.82 6.23
C SER A 11 -2.60 15.42 7.62
N GLU A 12 -3.79 14.83 7.71
CA GLU A 12 -4.38 14.37 8.96
C GLU A 12 -4.44 12.85 9.07
N CYS A 13 -4.11 12.15 8.00
CA CYS A 13 -4.21 10.69 7.93
C CYS A 13 -2.82 10.03 7.91
N CYS A 14 -2.24 9.87 6.73
CA CYS A 14 -0.97 9.13 6.60
C CYS A 14 0.26 9.99 6.83
N GLU A 15 0.21 11.29 6.53
CA GLU A 15 1.38 12.14 6.66
C GLU A 15 1.96 12.17 8.07
N PRO A 16 1.15 12.33 9.15
CA PRO A 16 1.72 12.32 10.50
C PRO A 16 2.41 11.00 10.86
N ILE A 17 1.94 9.91 10.30
CA ILE A 17 2.52 8.59 10.55
C ILE A 17 3.83 8.43 9.76
N ILE A 18 3.83 8.80 8.48
CA ILE A 18 4.99 8.71 7.62
C ILE A 18 6.13 9.62 8.11
N THR A 19 5.79 10.79 8.62
CA THR A 19 6.77 11.75 9.16
C THR A 19 7.14 11.46 10.60
N LYS A 20 6.58 10.39 11.17
CA LYS A 20 6.89 9.92 12.52
C LYS A 20 6.46 10.87 13.63
N LYS A 21 5.47 11.71 13.38
CA LYS A 21 4.87 12.54 14.43
C LYS A 21 4.11 11.69 15.43
N HIS A 22 3.51 10.60 14.97
CA HIS A 22 2.96 9.57 15.86
C HIS A 22 3.02 8.21 15.16
N SER A 23 2.98 7.15 15.96
CA SER A 23 3.01 5.77 15.44
C SER A 23 1.64 5.32 14.97
N PRO A 24 1.57 4.40 14.00
CA PRO A 24 0.29 3.80 13.65
C PRO A 24 -0.26 3.02 14.84
N ARG A 25 -1.55 3.19 15.11
CA ARG A 25 -2.20 2.58 16.28
C ARG A 25 -2.74 1.18 16.02
N THR A 26 -2.87 0.80 14.77
CA THR A 26 -3.43 -0.49 14.34
C THR A 26 -2.67 -1.02 13.14
N PRO A 27 -2.76 -2.34 12.88
CA PRO A 27 -2.21 -2.89 11.63
C PRO A 27 -2.78 -2.22 10.38
N GLU A 28 -4.08 -1.87 10.39
CA GLU A 28 -4.68 -1.18 9.24
C GLU A 28 -4.05 0.19 9.02
N ALA A 29 -3.86 0.96 10.09
CA ALA A 29 -3.22 2.28 9.98
C ALA A 29 -1.81 2.17 9.44
N LEU A 30 -1.06 1.16 9.89
CA LEU A 30 0.28 0.90 9.36
C LEU A 30 0.23 0.54 7.88
N MET A 31 -0.66 -0.37 7.49
CA MET A 31 -0.77 -0.80 6.10
C MET A 31 -1.11 0.36 5.19
N ARG A 32 -2.08 1.21 5.59
CA ARG A 32 -2.47 2.39 4.81
C ARG A 32 -1.33 3.39 4.67
N SER A 33 -0.56 3.61 5.75
CA SER A 33 0.58 4.51 5.70
C SER A 33 1.69 3.98 4.79
N ARG A 34 1.89 2.67 4.74
CA ARG A 34 2.86 2.07 3.85
C ARG A 34 2.45 2.23 2.38
N TYR A 35 1.15 2.07 2.08
CA TYR A 35 0.66 2.35 0.73
C TYR A 35 0.93 3.80 0.34
N SER A 36 0.59 4.74 1.21
CA SER A 36 0.86 6.17 0.95
C SER A 36 2.35 6.43 0.77
N ALA A 37 3.21 5.71 1.49
CA ALA A 37 4.65 5.83 1.33
C ALA A 37 5.12 5.33 -0.04
N TYR A 38 4.49 4.28 -0.57
CA TYR A 38 4.76 3.86 -1.96
C TYR A 38 4.33 4.93 -2.95
N VAL A 39 3.13 5.50 -2.78
CA VAL A 39 2.61 6.54 -3.67
C VAL A 39 3.53 7.76 -3.70
N THR A 40 4.09 8.12 -2.55
CA THR A 40 4.97 9.30 -2.42
C THR A 40 6.45 8.95 -2.56
N ALA A 41 6.77 7.70 -2.88
CA ALA A 41 8.13 7.20 -3.04
C ALA A 41 9.00 7.45 -1.80
N ASN A 42 8.45 7.18 -0.61
CA ASN A 42 9.16 7.32 0.64
C ASN A 42 9.75 5.98 1.09
N GLY A 43 10.88 5.61 0.49
CA GLY A 43 11.54 4.34 0.78
C GLY A 43 12.03 4.24 2.22
N ALA A 44 12.45 5.37 2.80
CA ALA A 44 12.93 5.37 4.19
C ALA A 44 11.85 4.91 5.16
N TYR A 45 10.62 5.40 5.01
CA TYR A 45 9.53 4.97 5.87
C TYR A 45 9.19 3.49 5.65
N LEU A 46 9.23 3.02 4.40
CA LEU A 46 8.93 1.62 4.10
C LEU A 46 9.92 0.68 4.77
N VAL A 47 11.20 1.03 4.77
CA VAL A 47 12.22 0.25 5.47
C VAL A 47 12.03 0.37 6.99
N TYR A 48 11.82 1.59 7.49
CA TYR A 48 11.59 1.81 8.93
C TYR A 48 10.39 1.03 9.46
N SER A 49 9.29 0.97 8.68
CA SER A 49 8.04 0.32 9.11
C SER A 49 8.04 -1.19 8.91
N ALA A 50 9.10 -1.77 8.36
CA ALA A 50 9.28 -3.21 8.30
C ALA A 50 9.95 -3.72 9.57
N ALA A 51 9.66 -4.98 9.94
CA ALA A 51 10.33 -5.63 11.06
C ALA A 51 11.84 -5.65 10.84
N LYS A 52 12.61 -5.56 11.93
CA LYS A 52 14.08 -5.47 11.84
C LYS A 52 14.70 -6.59 11.02
N ALA A 53 14.15 -7.81 11.12
CA ALA A 53 14.65 -8.96 10.38
C ALA A 53 14.51 -8.80 8.86
N ASN A 54 13.65 -7.89 8.40
CA ASN A 54 13.32 -7.69 6.98
C ASN A 54 13.89 -6.39 6.40
N ARG A 55 14.81 -5.75 7.10
CA ARG A 55 15.42 -4.49 6.64
C ARG A 55 16.77 -4.74 5.99
N TYR A 56 16.94 -4.18 4.80
CA TYR A 56 18.18 -4.29 4.04
C TYR A 56 18.65 -2.90 3.62
N ALA A 57 19.97 -2.68 3.65
CA ALA A 57 20.57 -1.36 3.45
C ALA A 57 20.25 -0.73 2.07
N ASN A 58 20.11 -1.55 1.04
CA ASN A 58 19.86 -1.05 -0.32
C ASN A 58 18.40 -0.99 -0.72
N ASP A 59 17.47 -1.35 0.19
CA ASP A 59 16.05 -1.41 -0.13
C ASP A 59 15.47 -0.04 -0.45
N ILE A 60 15.95 1.01 0.19
CA ILE A 60 15.40 2.36 0.00
C ILE A 60 15.45 2.75 -1.47
N ALA A 61 16.62 2.61 -2.10
CA ALA A 61 16.78 2.99 -3.50
C ALA A 61 15.93 2.12 -4.43
N LEU A 62 15.89 0.81 -4.19
CA LEU A 62 15.09 -0.10 -5.01
C LEU A 62 13.60 0.18 -4.90
N ILE A 63 13.13 0.45 -3.67
CA ILE A 63 11.72 0.77 -3.44
C ILE A 63 11.35 2.07 -4.15
N GLU A 64 12.18 3.09 -4.02
CA GLU A 64 11.89 4.39 -4.65
C GLU A 64 11.92 4.30 -6.17
N GLU A 65 12.85 3.53 -6.71
CA GLU A 65 12.91 3.29 -8.16
C GLU A 65 11.62 2.63 -8.66
N PHE A 66 11.17 1.58 -7.99
CA PHE A 66 9.92 0.92 -8.36
C PHE A 66 8.74 1.87 -8.22
N SER A 67 8.65 2.59 -7.10
CA SER A 67 7.53 3.50 -6.83
C SER A 67 7.41 4.58 -7.88
N ASN A 68 8.54 5.10 -8.38
CA ASN A 68 8.54 6.15 -9.39
C ASN A 68 8.32 5.61 -10.81
N SER A 69 8.44 4.31 -11.01
CA SER A 69 8.29 3.69 -12.33
C SER A 69 6.85 3.35 -12.69
N VAL A 70 5.93 3.43 -11.73
CA VAL A 70 4.52 3.06 -11.93
C VAL A 70 3.59 4.19 -11.51
N GLU A 71 2.34 4.10 -11.98
CA GLU A 71 1.28 5.02 -11.58
C GLU A 71 0.38 4.31 -10.58
N TRP A 72 0.31 4.80 -9.35
CA TRP A 72 -0.53 4.23 -8.32
C TRP A 72 -1.97 4.68 -8.50
N LEU A 73 -2.92 3.75 -8.48
CA LEU A 73 -4.31 4.04 -8.79
C LEU A 73 -5.21 4.08 -7.57
N LYS A 74 -5.23 3.00 -6.78
CA LYS A 74 -6.07 2.93 -5.57
C LYS A 74 -5.67 1.78 -4.66
N LEU A 75 -6.21 1.82 -3.45
CA LEU A 75 -6.05 0.77 -2.44
C LEU A 75 -7.44 0.31 -1.97
N ASP A 76 -7.68 -0.99 -2.00
CA ASP A 76 -8.87 -1.61 -1.42
C ASP A 76 -8.44 -2.49 -0.26
N VAL A 77 -8.90 -2.14 0.96
CA VAL A 77 -8.68 -2.99 2.14
C VAL A 77 -9.87 -3.96 2.20
N LEU A 78 -9.60 -5.25 2.08
CA LEU A 78 -10.63 -6.27 1.94
C LEU A 78 -11.04 -6.89 3.28
N LYS A 79 -10.07 -7.16 4.17
CA LYS A 79 -10.35 -7.88 5.40
C LYS A 79 -9.31 -7.56 6.45
N ILE A 80 -9.77 -7.40 7.69
CA ILE A 80 -8.90 -7.14 8.84
C ILE A 80 -9.25 -8.16 9.91
N ILE A 81 -8.28 -9.01 10.28
CA ILE A 81 -8.45 -10.01 11.33
C ILE A 81 -7.21 -9.99 12.21
N ASP A 82 -7.39 -9.66 13.48
CA ASP A 82 -6.28 -9.60 14.45
C ASP A 82 -5.12 -8.74 13.93
N ASN A 83 -3.96 -9.34 13.71
CA ASN A 83 -2.78 -8.65 13.20
C ASN A 83 -2.57 -8.85 11.70
N GLN A 84 -3.61 -9.24 10.97
CA GLN A 84 -3.56 -9.44 9.52
C GLN A 84 -4.44 -8.44 8.79
N VAL A 85 -3.95 -7.95 7.65
CA VAL A 85 -4.73 -7.09 6.76
C VAL A 85 -4.59 -7.63 5.34
N GLU A 86 -5.72 -7.92 4.72
CA GLU A 86 -5.75 -8.34 3.32
C GLU A 86 -6.18 -7.16 2.46
N PHE A 87 -5.45 -6.90 1.38
CA PHE A 87 -5.70 -5.73 0.55
C PHE A 87 -5.34 -5.99 -0.91
N LYS A 88 -5.85 -5.12 -1.78
CA LYS A 88 -5.44 -5.03 -3.17
C LYS A 88 -4.95 -3.60 -3.43
N ALA A 89 -3.72 -3.49 -3.89
CA ALA A 89 -3.16 -2.22 -4.35
C ALA A 89 -3.07 -2.26 -5.87
N TYR A 90 -3.61 -1.25 -6.51
CA TYR A 90 -3.70 -1.20 -7.97
C TYR A 90 -2.71 -0.17 -8.51
N TYR A 91 -1.93 -0.58 -9.50
CA TYR A 91 -0.99 0.32 -10.14
C TYR A 91 -0.91 0.02 -11.63
N ARG A 92 -0.43 1.00 -12.40
CA ARG A 92 -0.25 0.85 -13.84
C ARG A 92 1.22 0.89 -14.17
N ASP A 93 1.68 -0.11 -14.92
CA ASP A 93 3.02 -0.15 -15.48
C ASP A 93 2.95 -0.22 -17.02
N LYS A 94 4.05 -0.56 -17.66
CA LYS A 94 4.12 -0.63 -19.13
C LYS A 94 3.19 -1.68 -19.73
N GLU A 95 2.83 -2.70 -18.95
CA GLU A 95 1.98 -3.79 -19.43
C GLU A 95 0.50 -3.59 -19.12
N GLY A 96 0.16 -2.51 -18.42
CA GLY A 96 -1.21 -2.21 -18.04
C GLY A 96 -1.42 -2.20 -16.54
N ILE A 97 -2.67 -2.43 -16.11
CA ILE A 97 -3.02 -2.40 -14.69
C ILE A 97 -2.62 -3.70 -14.02
N GLN A 98 -1.88 -3.57 -12.93
CA GLN A 98 -1.43 -4.68 -12.09
C GLN A 98 -2.10 -4.58 -10.73
N ILE A 99 -2.28 -5.72 -10.08
CA ILE A 99 -2.86 -5.79 -8.73
C ILE A 99 -1.88 -6.50 -7.81
N LEU A 100 -1.50 -5.81 -6.74
CA LEU A 100 -0.80 -6.46 -5.63
C LEU A 100 -1.87 -6.88 -4.63
N HIS A 101 -2.19 -8.17 -4.59
CA HIS A 101 -3.16 -8.74 -3.65
C HIS A 101 -2.38 -9.52 -2.60
N GLU A 102 -2.41 -9.04 -1.38
CA GLU A 102 -1.61 -9.61 -0.30
C GLU A 102 -2.40 -9.68 1.00
N ARG A 103 -2.12 -10.74 1.79
CA ARG A 103 -2.54 -10.80 3.19
C ARG A 103 -1.29 -10.60 4.02
N SER A 104 -1.16 -9.43 4.60
CA SER A 104 0.03 -9.03 5.35
C SER A 104 -0.12 -9.37 6.83
N ASN A 105 0.99 -9.80 7.43
CA ASN A 105 1.10 -10.03 8.86
C ASN A 105 1.90 -8.90 9.49
N PHE A 106 1.43 -8.41 10.63
CA PHE A 106 2.06 -7.32 11.35
C PHE A 106 2.41 -7.76 12.76
N ILE A 107 3.52 -7.27 13.27
CA ILE A 107 3.99 -7.59 14.62
C ILE A 107 4.31 -6.30 15.36
N GLN A 108 4.42 -6.39 16.68
CA GLN A 108 4.86 -5.25 17.48
C GLN A 108 6.33 -5.43 17.84
N GLU A 109 7.10 -4.39 17.59
CA GLU A 109 8.51 -4.29 18.00
C GLU A 109 8.68 -2.96 18.73
N GLU A 110 9.19 -3.01 19.96
CA GLU A 110 9.40 -1.80 20.75
C GLU A 110 8.13 -0.93 20.84
N GLU A 111 6.99 -1.61 21.03
CA GLU A 111 5.66 -0.98 21.15
C GLU A 111 5.14 -0.34 19.88
N GLU A 112 5.75 -0.61 18.73
CA GLU A 112 5.29 -0.12 17.44
C GLU A 112 4.90 -1.27 16.52
N TRP A 113 3.85 -1.07 15.73
CA TRP A 113 3.46 -2.02 14.70
C TRP A 113 4.46 -1.97 13.55
N LYS A 114 4.87 -3.15 13.07
CA LYS A 114 5.79 -3.31 11.94
C LYS A 114 5.27 -4.37 10.99
N TYR A 115 5.55 -4.19 9.70
CA TYR A 115 5.24 -5.19 8.69
C TYR A 115 6.22 -6.36 8.82
N SER A 116 5.69 -7.58 8.95
CA SER A 116 6.53 -8.77 9.07
C SER A 116 6.67 -9.49 7.74
N GLU A 117 5.58 -10.05 7.25
CA GLU A 117 5.57 -10.82 6.01
C GLU A 117 4.19 -10.85 5.42
N GLY A 118 4.05 -11.36 4.19
CA GLY A 118 2.76 -11.45 3.55
C GLY A 118 2.64 -12.66 2.65
N GLU A 119 1.39 -13.09 2.44
CA GLU A 119 1.04 -14.11 1.47
C GLU A 119 0.46 -13.42 0.24
N LEU A 120 1.05 -13.70 -0.92
CA LEU A 120 0.63 -13.08 -2.19
C LEU A 120 -0.39 -13.97 -2.90
N PHE A 121 -1.38 -13.35 -3.51
CA PHE A 121 -2.39 -14.02 -4.32
C PHE A 121 -2.35 -13.47 -5.74
N ASN A 122 -2.74 -14.28 -6.71
CA ASN A 122 -2.90 -13.83 -8.08
C ASN A 122 -4.26 -13.17 -8.22
N ALA A 123 -4.30 -11.94 -8.71
CA ALA A 123 -5.53 -11.22 -8.96
C ALA A 123 -5.43 -10.46 -10.28
N LYS A 124 -6.55 -10.40 -10.99
CA LYS A 124 -6.66 -9.66 -12.25
C LYS A 124 -7.92 -8.81 -12.21
N VAL A 125 -7.87 -7.67 -12.91
CA VAL A 125 -9.05 -6.83 -13.06
C VAL A 125 -10.06 -7.55 -13.93
N GLU A 126 -11.31 -7.69 -13.43
CA GLU A 126 -12.38 -8.32 -14.20
C GLU A 126 -12.86 -7.37 -15.30
N ARG A 127 -13.22 -7.95 -16.44
CA ARG A 127 -13.61 -7.16 -17.62
C ARG A 127 -14.79 -6.22 -17.35
N ASN A 128 -15.73 -6.65 -16.53
CA ASN A 128 -16.97 -5.92 -16.28
C ASN A 128 -16.96 -5.08 -15.01
N GLU A 129 -15.88 -5.13 -14.21
CA GLU A 129 -15.82 -4.29 -13.03
C GLU A 129 -15.47 -2.85 -13.41
N PRO A 130 -15.78 -1.87 -12.53
CA PRO A 130 -15.35 -0.50 -12.76
C PRO A 130 -13.84 -0.44 -12.91
N CYS A 131 -13.36 0.32 -13.90
CA CYS A 131 -11.92 0.41 -14.12
C CYS A 131 -11.24 1.04 -12.90
N PRO A 132 -10.14 0.42 -12.41
CA PRO A 132 -9.41 0.97 -11.26
C PRO A 132 -8.85 2.37 -11.49
N CYS A 133 -8.80 2.85 -12.73
CA CYS A 133 -8.33 4.21 -13.04
C CYS A 133 -9.29 5.30 -12.59
N GLY A 134 -10.52 4.94 -12.18
CA GLY A 134 -11.50 5.91 -11.71
C GLY A 134 -12.32 6.58 -12.79
N SER A 135 -12.24 6.11 -14.05
CA SER A 135 -12.96 6.73 -15.17
C SER A 135 -14.48 6.59 -15.10
N GLY A 136 -14.99 5.63 -14.32
CA GLY A 136 -16.41 5.28 -14.28
C GLY A 136 -16.82 4.30 -15.37
N LYS A 137 -15.93 3.95 -16.28
CA LYS A 137 -16.19 2.97 -17.33
C LYS A 137 -15.80 1.57 -16.86
N LYS A 138 -16.36 0.54 -17.52
CA LYS A 138 -15.93 -0.83 -17.27
C LYS A 138 -14.48 -1.01 -17.75
N TYR A 139 -13.74 -1.87 -17.06
CA TYR A 139 -12.34 -2.11 -17.40
C TYR A 139 -12.15 -2.48 -18.86
N LYS A 140 -12.99 -3.37 -19.42
CA LYS A 140 -12.89 -3.81 -20.81
C LYS A 140 -13.05 -2.69 -21.83
N LYS A 141 -13.66 -1.56 -21.44
CA LYS A 141 -13.89 -0.40 -22.32
C LYS A 141 -13.00 0.79 -21.93
N CYS A 142 -12.03 0.58 -21.07
CA CYS A 142 -11.15 1.65 -20.59
C CYS A 142 -9.69 1.25 -20.69
N CYS A 143 -9.10 0.65 -19.65
CA CYS A 143 -7.67 0.35 -19.59
C CYS A 143 -7.29 -1.06 -20.06
N ALA A 144 -8.29 -1.86 -20.43
CA ALA A 144 -8.00 -3.22 -20.90
C ALA A 144 -7.31 -3.22 -22.26
#